data_2bcaf7b68ff3ea7e4edaccefb6d3794c
#
_entry.id   2bcaf7b68ff3ea7e4edaccefb6d3794c
#
_cell.length_a   1.000
_cell.length_b   1.000
_cell.length_c   1.000
_cell.angle_alpha   90.00
_cell.angle_beta   90.00
_cell.angle_gamma   90.00
#
_symmetry.space_group_name_H-M   'P 1'
#
loop_
_entity.id
_entity.type
_entity.pdbx_description
1 polymer ?
#
loop_
_entity_poly.entity_id
_entity_poly.type
_entity_poly.pdbx_seq_one_letter_code
_entity_poly.pdbx_strand_id
1 'polypeptide(L)'
;LFAVPPPASGDIYMYVDKEGVTHFTNTPASGKYRLFIREKPSNHASLYTGRGRGSAHSSRYDSHIRDAAEKHGVDFSLLKAIIKVESDFNSRAVSDKGAVGLMQIMPENFGHLKLRNPYDPAENIMAGTLYFRRLLDRFGELKLALAAYNSGPDRVARYRCVPPIPETEAYVRKVMKYYTYFTN
;
A
#
# COMPACT_ATOMS: atom_id res chain seq x y z
N LEU A 1 -20.60 11.96 28.66
CA LEU A 1 -20.00 10.90 27.80
C LEU A 1 -20.41 11.19 26.36
N PHE A 2 -19.54 11.86 25.60
CA PHE A 2 -19.75 12.02 24.17
C PHE A 2 -19.29 10.72 23.51
N ALA A 3 -20.23 9.96 22.97
CA ALA A 3 -19.92 8.81 22.14
C ALA A 3 -19.20 9.31 20.88
N VAL A 4 -17.96 8.91 20.68
CA VAL A 4 -17.24 9.13 19.41
C VAL A 4 -17.98 8.29 18.35
N PRO A 5 -18.50 8.90 17.27
CA PRO A 5 -19.13 8.11 16.22
C PRO A 5 -18.12 7.11 15.66
N PRO A 6 -18.55 5.91 15.25
CA PRO A 6 -17.65 4.95 14.63
C PRO A 6 -17.00 5.61 13.41
N PRO A 7 -15.69 5.43 13.21
CA PRO A 7 -14.99 6.00 12.06
C PRO A 7 -15.60 5.46 10.77
N ALA A 8 -15.81 6.33 9.79
CA ALA A 8 -16.14 5.90 8.44
C ALA A 8 -14.98 5.06 7.90
N SER A 9 -15.30 3.99 7.18
CA SER A 9 -14.32 3.04 6.63
C SER A 9 -13.41 3.75 5.62
N GLY A 10 -12.31 4.31 6.04
CA GLY A 10 -11.35 5.00 5.18
C GLY A 10 -10.80 6.30 5.77
N ASP A 11 -11.42 6.83 6.82
CA ASP A 11 -10.87 7.96 7.58
C ASP A 11 -9.58 7.54 8.28
N ILE A 12 -8.54 8.37 8.19
CA ILE A 12 -7.28 8.17 8.90
C ILE A 12 -7.16 9.23 9.99
N TYR A 13 -6.84 8.76 11.18
CA TYR A 13 -6.63 9.58 12.36
C TYR A 13 -5.16 9.57 12.75
N MET A 14 -4.69 10.66 13.34
CA MET A 14 -3.31 10.78 13.83
C MET A 14 -3.27 11.32 15.25
N TYR A 15 -2.21 10.96 15.96
CA TYR A 15 -1.83 11.59 17.20
C TYR A 15 -0.29 11.63 17.34
N VAL A 16 0.24 12.67 17.98
CA VAL A 16 1.68 12.77 18.26
C VAL A 16 1.86 12.53 19.75
N ASP A 17 2.74 11.57 20.12
CA ASP A 17 3.06 11.28 21.51
C ASP A 17 4.01 12.32 22.14
N LYS A 18 4.36 12.12 23.41
CA LYS A 18 5.24 13.03 24.14
C LYS A 18 6.67 13.02 23.64
N GLU A 19 7.09 11.95 23.00
CA GLU A 19 8.39 11.73 22.38
C GLU A 19 8.48 12.31 20.97
N GLY A 20 7.36 12.91 20.46
CA GLY A 20 7.26 13.50 19.10
C GLY A 20 7.00 12.47 18.01
N VAL A 21 6.71 11.22 18.37
CA VAL A 21 6.37 10.18 17.37
C VAL A 21 4.93 10.34 16.93
N THR A 22 4.72 10.33 15.62
CA THR A 22 3.38 10.43 15.02
C THR A 22 2.79 9.04 14.81
N HIS A 23 1.61 8.82 15.40
CA HIS A 23 0.83 7.59 15.28
C HIS A 23 -0.36 7.81 14.34
N PHE A 24 -0.59 6.87 13.45
CA PHE A 24 -1.73 6.88 12.53
C PHE A 24 -2.58 5.62 12.73
N THR A 25 -3.90 5.76 12.57
CA THR A 25 -4.85 4.63 12.64
C THR A 25 -6.15 4.97 11.90
N ASN A 26 -6.82 3.97 11.38
CA ASN A 26 -8.19 4.09 10.87
C ASN A 26 -9.24 3.71 11.96
N THR A 27 -8.77 3.17 13.10
CA THR A 27 -9.60 2.77 14.24
C THR A 27 -9.10 3.44 15.52
N PRO A 28 -9.39 4.74 15.73
CA PRO A 28 -8.89 5.47 16.90
C PRO A 28 -9.47 4.89 18.20
N ALA A 29 -8.60 4.32 19.02
CA ALA A 29 -8.98 3.73 20.32
C ALA A 29 -9.08 4.75 21.46
N SER A 30 -8.76 6.02 21.22
CA SER A 30 -8.82 7.07 22.25
C SER A 30 -9.07 8.45 21.65
N GLY A 31 -9.56 9.38 22.47
CA GLY A 31 -9.80 10.79 22.08
C GLY A 31 -8.54 11.62 21.80
N LYS A 32 -7.33 11.03 21.90
CA LYS A 32 -6.06 11.70 21.55
C LYS A 32 -5.84 11.79 20.04
N TYR A 33 -6.49 10.92 19.28
CA TYR A 33 -6.40 10.91 17.83
C TYR A 33 -7.27 12.02 17.23
N ARG A 34 -6.71 12.78 16.30
CA ARG A 34 -7.44 13.76 15.49
C ARG A 34 -7.55 13.27 14.06
N LEU A 35 -8.63 13.61 13.37
CA LEU A 35 -8.80 13.29 11.97
C LEU A 35 -7.64 13.90 11.16
N PHE A 36 -6.92 13.07 10.42
CA PHE A 36 -5.82 13.48 9.54
C PHE A 36 -6.27 13.54 8.08
N ILE A 37 -6.95 12.49 7.62
CA ILE A 37 -7.53 12.42 6.28
C ILE A 37 -8.96 11.92 6.40
N ARG A 38 -9.91 12.62 5.74
CA ARG A 38 -11.29 12.18 5.60
C ARG A 38 -11.49 11.54 4.24
N GLU A 39 -11.98 10.30 4.24
CA GLU A 39 -12.48 9.70 3.01
C GLU A 39 -13.75 10.44 2.55
N LYS A 40 -13.71 11.03 1.33
CA LYS A 40 -14.93 11.57 0.74
C LYS A 40 -15.78 10.39 0.25
N PRO A 41 -17.06 10.28 0.65
CA PRO A 41 -17.92 9.22 0.15
C PRO A 41 -17.97 9.32 -1.37
N SER A 42 -17.42 8.31 -2.05
CA SER A 42 -17.58 8.19 -3.49
C SER A 42 -18.98 7.67 -3.77
N ASN A 43 -19.82 8.44 -4.47
CA ASN A 43 -21.11 7.99 -5.02
C ASN A 43 -20.88 6.95 -6.13
N HIS A 44 -20.20 5.87 -5.85
CA HIS A 44 -20.01 4.75 -6.76
C HIS A 44 -20.57 3.44 -6.21
N ALA A 45 -21.83 3.49 -5.76
CA ALA A 45 -22.69 2.34 -5.80
C ALA A 45 -23.23 2.23 -7.24
N SER A 46 -22.40 1.82 -8.20
CA SER A 46 -22.90 1.35 -9.50
C SER A 46 -21.85 0.54 -10.26
N LEU A 47 -22.28 -0.64 -10.67
CA LEU A 47 -21.79 -1.43 -11.78
C LEU A 47 -20.61 -2.39 -11.54
N TYR A 48 -20.80 -3.33 -10.64
CA TYR A 48 -20.24 -4.67 -10.85
C TYR A 48 -21.17 -5.46 -11.79
N THR A 49 -21.21 -5.08 -13.05
CA THR A 49 -21.74 -5.95 -14.10
C THR A 49 -20.88 -5.81 -15.36
N GLY A 50 -20.19 -6.87 -15.72
CA GLY A 50 -19.85 -7.13 -17.10
C GLY A 50 -18.41 -7.07 -17.51
N ARG A 51 -17.89 -8.21 -17.84
CA ARG A 51 -16.98 -8.60 -18.93
C ARG A 51 -16.30 -7.43 -19.68
N GLY A 52 -14.96 -7.35 -19.63
CA GLY A 52 -14.18 -6.62 -20.63
C GLY A 52 -13.43 -5.36 -20.16
N ARG A 53 -13.28 -5.09 -18.84
CA ARG A 53 -12.64 -3.87 -18.31
C ARG A 53 -11.20 -4.04 -17.80
N GLY A 54 -10.55 -5.16 -17.99
CA GLY A 54 -9.23 -5.42 -17.40
C GLY A 54 -8.12 -4.50 -17.92
N SER A 55 -8.17 -4.12 -19.21
CA SER A 55 -7.09 -3.36 -19.85
C SER A 55 -7.09 -1.86 -19.47
N ALA A 56 -8.25 -1.19 -19.57
CA ALA A 56 -8.33 0.26 -19.32
C ALA A 56 -8.13 0.64 -17.83
N HIS A 57 -8.51 -0.24 -16.90
CA HIS A 57 -8.37 0.02 -15.46
C HIS A 57 -6.91 -0.13 -15.01
N SER A 58 -6.18 -1.10 -15.56
CA SER A 58 -4.79 -1.33 -15.24
C SER A 58 -3.83 -0.30 -15.85
N SER A 59 -4.19 0.40 -16.93
CA SER A 59 -3.36 1.41 -17.59
C SER A 59 -3.55 2.83 -17.04
N ARG A 60 -4.57 3.04 -16.22
CA ARG A 60 -4.92 4.38 -15.69
C ARG A 60 -3.77 5.08 -14.96
N TYR A 61 -2.88 4.32 -14.33
CA TYR A 61 -1.79 4.85 -13.52
C TYR A 61 -0.40 4.63 -14.14
N ASP A 62 -0.35 4.19 -15.41
CA ASP A 62 0.91 3.79 -16.07
C ASP A 62 1.94 4.93 -16.14
N SER A 63 1.50 6.20 -16.27
CA SER A 63 2.42 7.35 -16.20
C SER A 63 3.09 7.47 -14.83
N HIS A 64 2.30 7.44 -13.75
CA HIS A 64 2.83 7.53 -12.39
C HIS A 64 3.72 6.34 -12.02
N ILE A 65 3.37 5.13 -12.51
CA ILE A 65 4.19 3.93 -12.31
C ILE A 65 5.51 4.06 -13.05
N ARG A 66 5.52 4.60 -14.28
CA ARG A 66 6.73 4.82 -15.07
C ARG A 66 7.65 5.83 -14.41
N ASP A 67 7.11 6.97 -13.98
CA ASP A 67 7.88 8.01 -13.28
C ASP A 67 8.55 7.47 -12.01
N ALA A 68 7.83 6.65 -11.24
CA ALA A 68 8.35 6.03 -10.03
C ALA A 68 9.39 4.93 -10.34
N ALA A 69 9.13 4.12 -11.38
CA ALA A 69 10.04 3.09 -11.87
C ALA A 69 11.40 3.68 -12.27
N GLU A 70 11.38 4.71 -13.09
CA GLU A 70 12.58 5.42 -13.54
C GLU A 70 13.32 6.07 -12.37
N LYS A 71 12.60 6.77 -11.51
CA LYS A 71 13.20 7.49 -10.37
C LYS A 71 13.90 6.58 -9.37
N HIS A 72 13.34 5.40 -9.12
CA HIS A 72 13.83 4.50 -8.08
C HIS A 72 14.53 3.24 -8.63
N GLY A 73 14.64 3.10 -9.95
CA GLY A 73 15.29 1.94 -10.56
C GLY A 73 14.58 0.62 -10.25
N VAL A 74 13.24 0.62 -10.28
CA VAL A 74 12.41 -0.58 -10.11
C VAL A 74 11.67 -0.87 -11.40
N ASP A 75 11.60 -2.13 -11.79
CA ASP A 75 10.92 -2.53 -13.01
C ASP A 75 9.44 -2.12 -13.03
N PHE A 76 8.98 -1.56 -14.17
CA PHE A 76 7.60 -1.07 -14.34
C PHE A 76 6.57 -2.20 -14.18
N SER A 77 6.81 -3.36 -14.80
CA SER A 77 5.88 -4.49 -14.76
C SER A 77 5.79 -5.08 -13.36
N LEU A 78 6.89 -5.04 -12.60
CA LEU A 78 6.92 -5.46 -11.20
C LEU A 78 6.09 -4.52 -10.31
N LEU A 79 6.24 -3.19 -10.47
CA LEU A 79 5.41 -2.23 -9.74
C LEU A 79 3.93 -2.40 -10.05
N LYS A 80 3.60 -2.61 -11.31
CA LYS A 80 2.23 -2.87 -11.76
C LYS A 80 1.67 -4.15 -11.13
N ALA A 81 2.50 -5.18 -11.00
CA ALA A 81 2.12 -6.44 -10.34
C ALA A 81 1.88 -6.25 -8.83
N ILE A 82 2.72 -5.47 -8.14
CA ILE A 82 2.54 -5.12 -6.74
C ILE A 82 1.21 -4.38 -6.56
N ILE A 83 0.97 -3.31 -7.31
CA ILE A 83 -0.28 -2.52 -7.23
C ILE A 83 -1.52 -3.39 -7.51
N LYS A 84 -1.42 -4.31 -8.49
CA LYS A 84 -2.51 -5.26 -8.79
C LYS A 84 -2.85 -6.13 -7.59
N VAL A 85 -1.85 -6.62 -6.87
CA VAL A 85 -2.05 -7.51 -5.72
C VAL A 85 -2.51 -6.74 -4.48
N GLU A 86 -1.96 -5.52 -4.27
CA GLU A 86 -2.25 -4.70 -3.10
C GLU A 86 -3.67 -4.11 -3.11
N SER A 87 -4.08 -3.54 -4.23
CA SER A 87 -5.30 -2.74 -4.29
C SER A 87 -6.21 -3.03 -5.48
N ASP A 88 -5.79 -3.88 -6.40
CA ASP A 88 -6.45 -4.03 -7.71
C ASP A 88 -6.64 -2.68 -8.43
N PHE A 89 -5.63 -1.80 -8.35
CA PHE A 89 -5.65 -0.42 -8.88
C PHE A 89 -6.71 0.49 -8.23
N ASN A 90 -7.18 0.18 -7.04
CA ASN A 90 -8.07 1.06 -6.28
C ASN A 90 -7.25 2.05 -5.44
N SER A 91 -7.18 3.32 -5.87
CA SER A 91 -6.46 4.37 -5.13
C SER A 91 -7.08 4.72 -3.76
N ARG A 92 -8.28 4.26 -3.48
CA ARG A 92 -8.98 4.47 -2.22
C ARG A 92 -9.06 3.21 -1.35
N ALA A 93 -8.30 2.17 -1.70
CA ALA A 93 -8.28 0.94 -0.91
C ALA A 93 -7.73 1.22 0.50
N VAL A 94 -8.43 0.67 1.49
CA VAL A 94 -7.97 0.63 2.89
C VAL A 94 -8.14 -0.80 3.38
N SER A 95 -7.07 -1.39 3.91
CA SER A 95 -7.14 -2.74 4.49
C SER A 95 -7.65 -2.71 5.91
N ASP A 96 -8.07 -3.87 6.44
CA ASP A 96 -8.46 -4.03 7.85
C ASP A 96 -7.34 -3.65 8.83
N LYS A 97 -6.08 -3.73 8.39
CA LYS A 97 -4.90 -3.33 9.16
C LYS A 97 -4.55 -1.84 9.02
N GLY A 98 -5.30 -1.08 8.20
CA GLY A 98 -5.11 0.35 7.98
C GLY A 98 -4.10 0.71 6.88
N ALA A 99 -3.65 -0.23 6.06
CA ALA A 99 -2.83 0.08 4.87
C ALA A 99 -3.65 0.82 3.81
N VAL A 100 -3.07 1.82 3.14
CA VAL A 100 -3.82 2.79 2.32
C VAL A 100 -3.29 2.90 0.90
N GLY A 101 -4.22 3.02 -0.05
CA GLY A 101 -3.99 3.43 -1.43
C GLY A 101 -3.47 2.31 -2.33
N LEU A 102 -2.94 2.71 -3.49
CA LEU A 102 -2.55 1.80 -4.57
C LEU A 102 -1.52 0.76 -4.15
N MET A 103 -0.54 1.16 -3.36
CA MET A 103 0.53 0.30 -2.88
C MET A 103 0.38 -0.09 -1.40
N GLN A 104 -0.81 0.13 -0.80
CA GLN A 104 -1.15 -0.29 0.56
C GLN A 104 -0.08 0.05 1.59
N ILE A 105 0.24 1.36 1.68
CA ILE A 105 1.27 1.84 2.60
C ILE A 105 0.67 1.96 4.00
N MET A 106 1.34 1.38 4.98
CA MET A 106 0.95 1.48 6.38
C MET A 106 1.19 2.89 6.92
N PRO A 107 0.27 3.45 7.73
CA PRO A 107 0.36 4.80 8.26
C PRO A 107 1.66 5.13 9.00
N GLU A 108 2.25 4.17 9.71
CA GLU A 108 3.53 4.35 10.38
C GLU A 108 4.69 4.71 9.43
N ASN A 109 4.56 4.38 8.15
CA ASN A 109 5.57 4.67 7.12
C ASN A 109 5.39 6.05 6.47
N PHE A 110 4.26 6.74 6.66
CA PHE A 110 3.97 8.00 5.96
C PHE A 110 5.05 9.06 6.21
N GLY A 111 5.49 9.23 7.46
CA GLY A 111 6.52 10.19 7.83
C GLY A 111 7.86 9.90 7.15
N HIS A 112 8.32 8.66 7.21
CA HIS A 112 9.60 8.23 6.64
C HIS A 112 9.64 8.28 5.11
N LEU A 113 8.45 8.16 4.46
CA LEU A 113 8.30 8.21 3.03
C LEU A 113 7.88 9.60 2.54
N LYS A 114 7.66 10.56 3.43
CA LYS A 114 7.15 11.91 3.15
C LYS A 114 5.82 11.88 2.39
N LEU A 115 4.99 10.87 2.66
CA LEU A 115 3.67 10.68 2.06
C LEU A 115 2.66 11.57 2.79
N ARG A 116 2.14 12.59 2.11
CA ARG A 116 1.18 13.56 2.68
C ARG A 116 -0.26 13.19 2.39
N ASN A 117 -0.53 12.69 1.20
CA ASN A 117 -1.85 12.23 0.80
C ASN A 117 -1.78 10.79 0.27
N PRO A 118 -2.08 9.77 1.10
CA PRO A 118 -1.98 8.36 0.69
C PRO A 118 -3.04 7.95 -0.35
N TYR A 119 -4.05 8.77 -0.61
CA TYR A 119 -5.05 8.55 -1.67
C TYR A 119 -4.66 9.21 -3.01
N ASP A 120 -3.65 10.07 -3.03
CA ASP A 120 -3.10 10.61 -4.27
C ASP A 120 -2.29 9.52 -4.98
N PRO A 121 -2.64 9.18 -6.24
CA PRO A 121 -1.97 8.11 -6.95
C PRO A 121 -0.47 8.33 -7.15
N ALA A 122 -0.06 9.55 -7.48
CA ALA A 122 1.34 9.85 -7.74
C ALA A 122 2.17 9.78 -6.44
N GLU A 123 1.66 10.37 -5.34
CA GLU A 123 2.34 10.32 -4.04
C GLU A 123 2.42 8.88 -3.52
N ASN A 124 1.33 8.12 -3.60
CA ASN A 124 1.28 6.75 -3.08
C ASN A 124 2.22 5.80 -3.84
N ILE A 125 2.18 5.84 -5.19
CA ILE A 125 3.06 5.02 -6.02
C ILE A 125 4.53 5.38 -5.80
N MET A 126 4.85 6.68 -5.76
CA MET A 126 6.21 7.16 -5.53
C MET A 126 6.76 6.69 -4.18
N ALA A 127 5.96 6.86 -3.11
CA ALA A 127 6.33 6.46 -1.75
C ALA A 127 6.46 4.93 -1.61
N GLY A 128 5.50 4.17 -2.15
CA GLY A 128 5.54 2.71 -2.12
C GLY A 128 6.72 2.14 -2.90
N THR A 129 7.03 2.74 -4.07
CA THR A 129 8.20 2.34 -4.87
C THR A 129 9.51 2.62 -4.13
N LEU A 130 9.64 3.78 -3.50
CA LEU A 130 10.81 4.09 -2.66
C LEU A 130 10.96 3.08 -1.52
N TYR A 131 9.86 2.73 -0.84
CA TYR A 131 9.90 1.74 0.23
C TYR A 131 10.32 0.37 -0.29
N PHE A 132 9.73 -0.07 -1.40
CA PHE A 132 10.08 -1.34 -2.03
C PHE A 132 11.54 -1.37 -2.50
N ARG A 133 12.07 -0.27 -3.07
CA ARG A 133 13.48 -0.15 -3.44
C ARG A 133 14.40 -0.36 -2.24
N ARG A 134 14.10 0.25 -1.10
CA ARG A 134 14.87 0.05 0.14
C ARG A 134 14.89 -1.41 0.59
N LEU A 135 13.77 -2.12 0.40
CA LEU A 135 13.69 -3.54 0.72
C LEU A 135 14.51 -4.39 -0.26
N LEU A 136 14.50 -4.06 -1.55
CA LEU A 136 15.37 -4.71 -2.54
C LEU A 136 16.85 -4.50 -2.20
N ASP A 137 17.23 -3.28 -1.81
CA ASP A 137 18.62 -2.98 -1.40
C ASP A 137 19.02 -3.74 -0.14
N ARG A 138 18.10 -3.88 0.82
CA ARG A 138 18.35 -4.59 2.09
C ARG A 138 18.47 -6.10 1.92
N PHE A 139 17.65 -6.70 1.10
CA PHE A 139 17.54 -8.16 1.01
C PHE A 139 18.21 -8.77 -0.22
N GLY A 140 18.48 -8.00 -1.27
CA GLY A 140 19.19 -8.43 -2.49
C GLY A 140 18.39 -9.39 -3.39
N GLU A 141 17.40 -10.11 -2.85
CA GLU A 141 16.57 -11.08 -3.56
C GLU A 141 15.12 -10.60 -3.67
N LEU A 142 14.56 -10.64 -4.90
CA LEU A 142 13.21 -10.16 -5.19
C LEU A 142 12.14 -10.80 -4.29
N LYS A 143 12.18 -12.12 -4.11
CA LYS A 143 11.17 -12.82 -3.29
C LYS A 143 11.25 -12.44 -1.81
N LEU A 144 12.46 -12.18 -1.30
CA LEU A 144 12.65 -11.71 0.07
C LEU A 144 12.17 -10.27 0.24
N ALA A 145 12.44 -9.40 -0.74
CA ALA A 145 11.94 -8.03 -0.73
C ALA A 145 10.40 -7.98 -0.77
N LEU A 146 9.76 -8.81 -1.60
CA LEU A 146 8.30 -8.94 -1.65
C LEU A 146 7.73 -9.47 -0.34
N ALA A 147 8.36 -10.49 0.25
CA ALA A 147 7.96 -11.02 1.54
C ALA A 147 8.10 -9.95 2.65
N ALA A 148 9.17 -9.16 2.61
CA ALA A 148 9.41 -8.07 3.56
C ALA A 148 8.40 -6.93 3.38
N TYR A 149 7.99 -6.63 2.17
CA TYR A 149 6.96 -5.65 1.87
C TYR A 149 5.62 -6.05 2.52
N ASN A 150 5.21 -7.31 2.38
CA ASN A 150 3.95 -7.81 2.91
C ASN A 150 3.98 -8.08 4.43
N SER A 151 5.05 -8.73 4.94
CA SER A 151 5.08 -9.22 6.32
C SER A 151 5.97 -8.42 7.28
N GLY A 152 6.65 -7.42 6.75
CA GLY A 152 7.60 -6.60 7.49
C GLY A 152 9.06 -7.10 7.42
N PRO A 153 10.03 -6.18 7.32
CA PRO A 153 11.43 -6.51 7.09
C PRO A 153 12.10 -7.27 8.24
N ASP A 154 11.71 -7.03 9.48
CA ASP A 154 12.33 -7.69 10.63
C ASP A 154 11.96 -9.17 10.71
N ARG A 155 10.77 -9.52 10.24
CA ARG A 155 10.34 -10.91 10.16
C ARG A 155 11.17 -11.67 9.13
N VAL A 156 11.35 -11.11 7.93
CA VAL A 156 12.20 -11.72 6.88
C VAL A 156 13.66 -11.81 7.33
N ALA A 157 14.18 -10.79 8.00
CA ALA A 157 15.54 -10.82 8.55
C ALA A 157 15.74 -11.94 9.58
N ARG A 158 14.71 -12.21 10.41
CA ARG A 158 14.73 -13.30 11.39
C ARG A 158 14.71 -14.69 10.74
N TYR A 159 13.83 -14.88 9.76
CA TYR A 159 13.70 -16.18 9.07
C TYR A 159 14.80 -16.43 8.04
N ARG A 160 15.43 -15.38 7.48
CA ARG A 160 16.40 -15.45 6.38
C ARG A 160 15.89 -16.16 5.12
N CYS A 161 14.58 -16.25 5.00
CA CYS A 161 13.85 -16.79 3.84
C CYS A 161 12.47 -16.14 3.77
N VAL A 162 11.67 -16.47 2.75
CA VAL A 162 10.24 -16.14 2.77
C VAL A 162 9.64 -16.81 4.00
N PRO A 163 9.07 -16.04 4.96
CA PRO A 163 8.52 -16.64 6.18
C PRO A 163 7.44 -17.66 5.85
N PRO A 164 7.35 -18.78 6.61
CA PRO A 164 6.32 -19.81 6.40
C PRO A 164 4.96 -19.34 6.93
N ILE A 165 4.48 -18.24 6.36
CA ILE A 165 3.21 -17.59 6.66
C ILE A 165 2.35 -17.71 5.40
N PRO A 166 1.21 -18.42 5.45
CA PRO A 166 0.38 -18.66 4.27
C PRO A 166 0.02 -17.39 3.48
N GLU A 167 -0.29 -16.28 4.19
CA GLU A 167 -0.58 -14.97 3.59
C GLU A 167 0.63 -14.46 2.79
N THR A 168 1.82 -14.47 3.40
CA THR A 168 3.04 -13.94 2.78
C THR A 168 3.50 -14.79 1.59
N GLU A 169 3.45 -16.12 1.72
CA GLU A 169 3.77 -17.02 0.61
C GLU A 169 2.79 -16.84 -0.56
N ALA A 170 1.49 -16.70 -0.26
CA ALA A 170 0.47 -16.46 -1.28
C ALA A 170 0.68 -15.09 -1.96
N TYR A 171 1.05 -14.06 -1.20
CA TYR A 171 1.39 -12.74 -1.71
C TYR A 171 2.53 -12.81 -2.71
N VAL A 172 3.67 -13.38 -2.32
CA VAL A 172 4.85 -13.52 -3.19
C VAL A 172 4.49 -14.27 -4.47
N ARG A 173 3.76 -15.39 -4.38
CA ARG A 173 3.31 -16.14 -5.56
C ARG A 173 2.42 -15.32 -6.48
N LYS A 174 1.48 -14.55 -5.93
CA LYS A 174 0.55 -13.69 -6.71
C LYS A 174 1.31 -12.59 -7.44
N VAL A 175 2.20 -11.87 -6.74
CA VAL A 175 2.99 -10.80 -7.37
C VAL A 175 3.86 -11.37 -8.49
N MET A 176 4.57 -12.47 -8.27
CA MET A 176 5.40 -13.10 -9.30
C MET A 176 4.58 -13.54 -10.53
N LYS A 177 3.36 -14.08 -10.32
CA LYS A 177 2.44 -14.43 -11.40
C LYS A 177 2.05 -13.20 -12.24
N TYR A 178 1.65 -12.10 -11.59
CA TYR A 178 1.28 -10.87 -12.30
C TYR A 178 2.48 -10.18 -12.92
N TYR A 179 3.66 -10.28 -12.31
CA TYR A 179 4.90 -9.77 -12.91
C TYR A 179 5.16 -10.45 -14.27
N THR A 180 5.12 -11.77 -14.31
CA THR A 180 5.22 -12.51 -15.58
C THR A 180 4.13 -12.10 -16.59
N TYR A 181 2.90 -11.88 -16.13
CA TYR A 181 1.78 -11.47 -16.99
C TYR A 181 1.96 -10.07 -17.59
N PHE A 182 2.52 -9.11 -16.84
CA PHE A 182 2.73 -7.74 -17.34
C PHE A 182 4.03 -7.55 -18.12
N THR A 183 4.95 -8.51 -18.06
CA THR A 183 6.20 -8.48 -18.84
C THR A 183 6.00 -9.00 -20.26
N ASN A 184 5.01 -9.87 -20.50
CA ASN A 184 4.66 -10.44 -21.80
C ASN A 184 3.60 -9.59 -22.52
#